data_64d59ddcd47709c61827a7cee0e434b8
#
_entry.id   64d59ddcd47709c61827a7cee0e434b8
#
_cell.length_a   1.000
_cell.length_b   1.000
_cell.length_c   1.000
_cell.angle_alpha   90.00
_cell.angle_beta   90.00
_cell.angle_gamma   90.00
#
_symmetry.space_group_name_H-M   'P 1'
#
loop_
_entity.id
_entity.type
_entity.pdbx_description
1 polymer ?
#
loop_
_entity_poly.entity_id
_entity_poly.type
_entity_poly.pdbx_seq_one_letter_code
_entity_poly.pdbx_strand_id
1 'polypeptide(L)'
;ITAGVCDQIRQSVGYGNTNVKICASHAGITLGEDGATHQTMEDIGLMRMLPGMTVINPCDYNQTKAATIAVAEHQGPVYLRFGRPSVPNFTPVDQKVEIGKALKLIEGTDVTIFATGHLVWEAIQAAQTLQQEGIYVELINIHTIKPLDEKAVIESVAKTGAVVCAEEHLIAGGLGELVAGLLARNCPAPVEFVSVDDQFGQSGTPAELMKLYGLDSESIVKSVKKVLSRK
;
A
#
# COMPACT_ATOMS: atom_id res chain seq x y z
N ILE A 1 -3.34 14.67 -11.19
CA ILE A 1 -4.68 14.68 -11.83
C ILE A 1 -5.75 14.34 -10.80
N THR A 2 -5.59 13.25 -10.03
CA THR A 2 -6.64 12.76 -9.11
C THR A 2 -7.04 13.80 -8.06
N ALA A 3 -6.09 14.47 -7.45
CA ALA A 3 -6.37 15.53 -6.48
C ALA A 3 -7.11 16.73 -7.12
N GLY A 4 -6.70 17.15 -8.31
CA GLY A 4 -7.31 18.28 -9.02
C GLY A 4 -8.72 18.04 -9.54
N VAL A 5 -9.17 16.78 -9.63
CA VAL A 5 -10.52 16.40 -10.11
C VAL A 5 -11.31 15.61 -9.07
N CYS A 6 -10.89 15.66 -7.81
CA CYS A 6 -11.51 14.88 -6.74
C CYS A 6 -13.01 15.16 -6.57
N ASP A 7 -13.43 16.44 -6.71
CA ASP A 7 -14.85 16.80 -6.62
C ASP A 7 -15.66 16.20 -7.77
N GLN A 8 -15.15 16.24 -9.00
CA GLN A 8 -15.80 15.62 -10.15
C GLN A 8 -15.91 14.11 -9.98
N ILE A 9 -14.86 13.45 -9.49
CA ILE A 9 -14.89 12.01 -9.19
C ILE A 9 -15.95 11.72 -8.12
N ARG A 10 -15.98 12.52 -7.06
CA ARG A 10 -16.98 12.37 -5.98
C ARG A 10 -18.40 12.49 -6.51
N GLN A 11 -18.69 13.52 -7.30
CA GLN A 11 -20.04 13.82 -7.77
C GLN A 11 -20.49 12.89 -8.90
N SER A 12 -19.65 12.74 -9.94
CA SER A 12 -20.05 12.05 -11.16
C SER A 12 -19.76 10.56 -11.16
N VAL A 13 -18.78 10.11 -10.37
CA VAL A 13 -18.39 8.70 -10.32
C VAL A 13 -18.86 8.04 -9.02
N GLY A 14 -18.46 8.58 -7.88
CA GLY A 14 -18.77 7.99 -6.57
C GLY A 14 -20.26 8.08 -6.23
N TYR A 15 -20.82 9.30 -6.19
CA TYR A 15 -22.23 9.52 -5.84
C TYR A 15 -23.18 8.88 -6.87
N GLY A 16 -22.84 8.98 -8.16
CA GLY A 16 -23.61 8.33 -9.22
C GLY A 16 -23.47 6.81 -9.26
N ASN A 17 -22.58 6.23 -8.46
CA ASN A 17 -22.23 4.79 -8.48
C ASN A 17 -22.01 4.24 -9.89
N THR A 18 -21.31 5.02 -10.70
CA THR A 18 -21.10 4.70 -12.13
C THR A 18 -20.03 3.63 -12.30
N ASN A 19 -20.16 2.83 -13.36
CA ASN A 19 -19.17 1.77 -13.67
C ASN A 19 -17.91 2.33 -14.35
N VAL A 20 -17.22 3.27 -13.68
CA VAL A 20 -16.03 3.96 -14.19
C VAL A 20 -14.76 3.41 -13.52
N LYS A 21 -13.72 3.16 -14.31
CA LYS A 21 -12.40 2.72 -13.85
C LYS A 21 -11.40 3.86 -14.04
N ILE A 22 -10.94 4.43 -12.94
CA ILE A 22 -9.93 5.49 -12.94
C ILE A 22 -8.57 4.81 -12.78
N CYS A 23 -7.83 4.73 -13.88
CA CYS A 23 -6.49 4.12 -13.90
C CYS A 23 -5.45 5.24 -13.84
N ALA A 24 -4.91 5.50 -12.66
CA ALA A 24 -4.00 6.61 -12.41
C ALA A 24 -2.54 6.13 -12.29
N SER A 25 -1.72 6.56 -13.23
CA SER A 25 -0.27 6.33 -13.21
C SER A 25 0.49 7.47 -12.55
N HIS A 26 1.78 7.24 -12.28
CA HIS A 26 2.70 8.23 -11.73
C HIS A 26 2.32 8.70 -10.31
N ALA A 27 1.71 7.82 -9.52
CA ALA A 27 1.39 8.10 -8.14
C ALA A 27 2.63 8.00 -7.24
N GLY A 28 2.58 8.68 -6.11
CA GLY A 28 3.61 8.62 -5.08
C GLY A 28 4.76 9.59 -5.32
N ILE A 29 5.79 9.45 -4.50
CA ILE A 29 6.99 10.28 -4.53
C ILE A 29 7.96 9.87 -5.64
N THR A 30 7.89 8.61 -6.07
CA THR A 30 8.72 8.03 -7.13
C THR A 30 8.37 8.51 -8.53
N LEU A 31 7.42 9.45 -8.66
CA LEU A 31 7.31 10.29 -9.86
C LEU A 31 8.65 10.96 -10.17
N GLY A 32 9.39 11.38 -9.14
CA GLY A 32 10.79 11.72 -9.25
C GLY A 32 11.04 13.19 -9.53
N GLU A 33 11.72 13.46 -10.63
CA GLU A 33 12.33 14.75 -10.96
C GLU A 33 11.31 15.89 -11.14
N ASP A 34 10.07 15.56 -11.50
CA ASP A 34 9.00 16.57 -11.70
C ASP A 34 8.60 17.28 -10.38
N GLY A 35 8.94 16.67 -9.25
CA GLY A 35 8.88 17.30 -7.94
C GLY A 35 7.48 17.40 -7.32
N ALA A 36 7.39 18.11 -6.21
CA ALA A 36 6.23 18.19 -5.33
C ALA A 36 4.90 18.54 -6.00
N THR A 37 4.92 19.38 -7.03
CA THR A 37 3.69 19.81 -7.73
C THR A 37 3.05 18.71 -8.58
N HIS A 38 3.78 17.61 -8.84
CA HIS A 38 3.31 16.49 -9.64
C HIS A 38 3.23 15.19 -8.84
N GLN A 39 3.94 15.10 -7.72
CA GLN A 39 3.88 13.97 -6.80
C GLN A 39 2.53 13.95 -6.08
N THR A 40 1.87 12.81 -6.08
CA THR A 40 0.56 12.63 -5.44
C THR A 40 0.67 11.55 -4.38
N MET A 41 0.61 11.96 -3.11
CA MET A 41 0.79 11.07 -1.95
C MET A 41 -0.46 11.03 -1.06
N GLU A 42 -1.55 11.67 -1.46
CA GLU A 42 -2.84 11.77 -0.77
C GLU A 42 -3.97 11.05 -1.51
N ASP A 43 -3.70 10.51 -2.68
CA ASP A 43 -4.69 9.94 -3.60
C ASP A 43 -5.43 8.71 -3.05
N ILE A 44 -4.73 7.81 -2.36
CA ILE A 44 -5.38 6.67 -1.69
C ILE A 44 -6.39 7.16 -0.66
N GLY A 45 -6.00 8.14 0.16
CA GLY A 45 -6.87 8.75 1.17
C GLY A 45 -8.12 9.37 0.56
N LEU A 46 -7.95 10.20 -0.47
CA LEU A 46 -9.04 10.86 -1.18
C LEU A 46 -10.02 9.86 -1.79
N MET A 47 -9.52 8.83 -2.47
CA MET A 47 -10.37 7.83 -3.12
C MET A 47 -11.01 6.88 -2.11
N ARG A 48 -10.30 6.52 -1.06
CA ARG A 48 -10.81 5.65 0.00
C ARG A 48 -11.99 6.27 0.76
N MET A 49 -12.00 7.58 0.93
CA MET A 49 -13.12 8.29 1.60
C MET A 49 -14.42 8.27 0.80
N LEU A 50 -14.37 8.04 -0.52
CA LEU A 50 -15.60 8.04 -1.34
C LEU A 50 -16.39 6.76 -1.11
N PRO A 51 -17.68 6.83 -0.69
CA PRO A 51 -18.52 5.65 -0.56
C PRO A 51 -18.62 4.87 -1.88
N GLY A 52 -18.58 3.54 -1.82
CA GLY A 52 -18.69 2.66 -2.99
C GLY A 52 -17.42 2.56 -3.86
N MET A 53 -16.44 3.45 -3.70
CA MET A 53 -15.18 3.39 -4.46
C MET A 53 -14.34 2.19 -4.03
N THR A 54 -13.92 1.37 -4.99
CA THR A 54 -12.89 0.34 -4.81
C THR A 54 -11.51 0.94 -5.08
N VAL A 55 -10.52 0.64 -4.21
CA VAL A 55 -9.15 1.18 -4.33
C VAL A 55 -8.14 0.05 -4.41
N ILE A 56 -7.37 0.00 -5.49
CA ILE A 56 -6.40 -1.07 -5.77
C ILE A 56 -5.04 -0.45 -6.09
N ASN A 57 -3.98 -0.97 -5.48
CA ASN A 57 -2.59 -0.55 -5.67
C ASN A 57 -1.68 -1.78 -5.84
N PRO A 58 -1.55 -2.33 -7.06
CA PRO A 58 -0.75 -3.51 -7.33
C PRO A 58 0.76 -3.23 -7.17
N CYS A 59 1.53 -4.29 -6.91
CA CYS A 59 2.92 -4.19 -6.50
C CYS A 59 3.96 -4.37 -7.63
N ASP A 60 3.60 -5.06 -8.71
CA ASP A 60 4.48 -5.26 -9.87
C ASP A 60 3.68 -5.37 -11.18
N TYR A 61 4.37 -5.57 -12.30
CA TYR A 61 3.73 -5.69 -13.61
C TYR A 61 2.75 -6.85 -13.70
N ASN A 62 3.12 -8.03 -13.19
CA ASN A 62 2.26 -9.22 -13.26
C ASN A 62 0.96 -9.00 -12.48
N GLN A 63 1.07 -8.45 -11.27
CA GLN A 63 -0.11 -8.12 -10.46
C GLN A 63 -0.92 -6.98 -11.08
N THR A 64 -0.28 -5.97 -11.67
CA THR A 64 -0.96 -4.88 -12.38
C THR A 64 -1.80 -5.41 -13.55
N LYS A 65 -1.23 -6.34 -14.34
CA LYS A 65 -1.96 -7.00 -15.44
C LYS A 65 -3.18 -7.76 -14.91
N ALA A 66 -2.99 -8.58 -13.87
CA ALA A 66 -4.08 -9.35 -13.26
C ALA A 66 -5.16 -8.45 -12.64
N ALA A 67 -4.74 -7.37 -11.94
CA ALA A 67 -5.65 -6.38 -11.36
C ALA A 67 -6.46 -5.65 -12.44
N THR A 68 -5.83 -5.29 -13.56
CA THR A 68 -6.52 -4.63 -14.67
C THR A 68 -7.64 -5.51 -15.25
N ILE A 69 -7.40 -6.81 -15.39
CA ILE A 69 -8.42 -7.76 -15.85
C ILE A 69 -9.56 -7.86 -14.83
N ALA A 70 -9.23 -8.05 -13.54
CA ALA A 70 -10.22 -8.12 -12.47
C ALA A 70 -11.07 -6.84 -12.37
N VAL A 71 -10.44 -5.69 -12.54
CA VAL A 71 -11.12 -4.38 -12.53
C VAL A 71 -12.05 -4.21 -13.73
N ALA A 72 -11.68 -4.71 -14.91
CA ALA A 72 -12.54 -4.66 -16.11
C ALA A 72 -13.84 -5.46 -15.92
N GLU A 73 -13.79 -6.55 -15.17
CA GLU A 73 -14.95 -7.42 -14.88
C GLU A 73 -15.77 -6.91 -13.67
N HIS A 74 -15.17 -6.11 -12.80
CA HIS A 74 -15.84 -5.60 -11.61
C HIS A 74 -16.91 -4.57 -11.94
N GLN A 75 -18.06 -4.62 -11.26
CA GLN A 75 -19.12 -3.62 -11.39
C GLN A 75 -18.99 -2.56 -10.29
N GLY A 76 -19.05 -1.29 -10.68
CA GLY A 76 -18.93 -0.15 -9.79
C GLY A 76 -17.65 0.68 -10.03
N PRO A 77 -17.48 1.79 -9.28
CA PRO A 77 -16.35 2.68 -9.43
C PRO A 77 -15.06 2.07 -8.86
N VAL A 78 -13.98 2.17 -9.61
CA VAL A 78 -12.65 1.68 -9.19
C VAL A 78 -11.59 2.74 -9.41
N TYR A 79 -10.70 2.90 -8.44
CA TYR A 79 -9.44 3.60 -8.54
C TYR A 79 -8.30 2.56 -8.56
N LEU A 80 -7.65 2.42 -9.72
CA LEU A 80 -6.50 1.55 -9.92
C LEU A 80 -5.24 2.43 -10.03
N ARG A 81 -4.34 2.29 -9.06
CA ARG A 81 -3.17 3.14 -8.85
C ARG A 81 -1.90 2.43 -9.30
N PHE A 82 -1.00 3.11 -9.98
CA PHE A 82 0.36 2.60 -10.22
C PHE A 82 1.40 3.70 -10.14
N GLY A 83 2.62 3.31 -9.73
CA GLY A 83 3.79 4.18 -9.75
C GLY A 83 4.35 4.39 -11.16
N ARG A 84 5.40 5.20 -11.27
CA ARG A 84 6.15 5.46 -12.50
C ARG A 84 7.30 4.50 -12.74
N PRO A 85 8.19 4.26 -11.76
CA PRO A 85 9.36 3.42 -11.98
C PRO A 85 8.99 1.95 -12.12
N SER A 86 9.82 1.22 -12.86
CA SER A 86 9.74 -0.24 -12.90
C SER A 86 10.27 -0.84 -11.61
N VAL A 87 9.58 -1.85 -11.10
CA VAL A 87 10.02 -2.70 -10.00
C VAL A 87 10.25 -4.12 -10.54
N PRO A 88 11.06 -4.95 -9.88
CA PRO A 88 11.18 -6.35 -10.25
C PRO A 88 9.84 -7.07 -10.27
N ASN A 89 9.67 -8.01 -11.21
CA ASN A 89 8.51 -8.88 -11.23
C ASN A 89 8.76 -10.08 -10.32
N PHE A 90 8.04 -10.17 -9.24
CA PHE A 90 8.16 -11.25 -8.25
C PHE A 90 6.86 -12.02 -8.03
N THR A 91 5.73 -11.48 -8.51
CA THR A 91 4.45 -12.20 -8.45
C THR A 91 4.29 -13.14 -9.66
N PRO A 92 3.51 -14.24 -9.55
CA PRO A 92 3.29 -15.18 -10.66
C PRO A 92 2.68 -14.51 -11.89
N VAL A 93 3.13 -14.94 -13.09
CA VAL A 93 2.67 -14.36 -14.38
C VAL A 93 1.19 -14.61 -14.63
N ASP A 94 0.68 -15.74 -14.16
CA ASP A 94 -0.69 -16.24 -14.36
C ASP A 94 -1.58 -16.09 -13.12
N GLN A 95 -1.11 -15.29 -12.14
CA GLN A 95 -1.90 -15.03 -10.93
C GLN A 95 -3.25 -14.38 -11.26
N LYS A 96 -4.22 -14.64 -10.41
CA LYS A 96 -5.49 -13.94 -10.39
C LYS A 96 -5.53 -12.97 -9.22
N VAL A 97 -6.07 -11.79 -9.44
CA VAL A 97 -6.35 -10.83 -8.38
C VAL A 97 -7.83 -10.94 -8.02
N GLU A 98 -8.08 -11.29 -6.77
CA GLU A 98 -9.43 -11.25 -6.18
C GLU A 98 -9.58 -9.95 -5.41
N ILE A 99 -10.48 -9.07 -5.87
CA ILE A 99 -10.72 -7.78 -5.24
C ILE A 99 -11.25 -7.98 -3.81
N GLY A 100 -10.62 -7.31 -2.84
CA GLY A 100 -10.96 -7.45 -1.43
C GLY A 100 -10.22 -8.57 -0.70
N LYS A 101 -9.28 -9.24 -1.36
CA LYS A 101 -8.39 -10.23 -0.73
C LYS A 101 -6.96 -9.73 -0.66
N ALA A 102 -6.28 -10.13 0.40
CA ALA A 102 -4.85 -9.89 0.57
C ALA A 102 -4.05 -11.08 0.04
N LEU A 103 -2.80 -10.85 -0.35
CA LEU A 103 -1.90 -11.89 -0.82
C LEU A 103 -0.76 -12.07 0.18
N LYS A 104 -0.73 -13.20 0.88
CA LYS A 104 0.39 -13.56 1.73
C LYS A 104 1.57 -14.00 0.87
N LEU A 105 2.71 -13.32 1.04
CA LEU A 105 3.94 -13.57 0.29
C LEU A 105 4.97 -14.36 1.10
N ILE A 106 5.06 -14.11 2.41
CA ILE A 106 6.01 -14.77 3.32
C ILE A 106 5.28 -15.15 4.60
N GLU A 107 5.48 -16.39 5.06
CA GLU A 107 5.01 -16.85 6.37
C GLU A 107 6.00 -16.44 7.46
N GLY A 108 5.49 -15.99 8.61
CA GLY A 108 6.30 -15.62 9.74
C GLY A 108 5.51 -15.60 11.05
N THR A 109 6.21 -15.39 12.16
CA THR A 109 5.64 -15.50 13.51
C THR A 109 5.92 -14.32 14.42
N ASP A 110 6.89 -13.47 14.08
CA ASP A 110 7.38 -12.45 15.02
C ASP A 110 6.73 -11.08 14.82
N VAL A 111 6.52 -10.70 13.57
CA VAL A 111 5.94 -9.41 13.17
C VAL A 111 5.21 -9.54 11.84
N THR A 112 4.13 -8.79 11.64
CA THR A 112 3.48 -8.68 10.34
C THR A 112 3.91 -7.38 9.64
N ILE A 113 4.29 -7.49 8.36
CA ILE A 113 4.42 -6.34 7.48
C ILE A 113 3.25 -6.37 6.49
N PHE A 114 2.40 -5.34 6.53
CA PHE A 114 1.43 -5.04 5.48
C PHE A 114 2.04 -4.03 4.53
N ALA A 115 2.21 -4.42 3.27
CA ALA A 115 2.78 -3.54 2.26
C ALA A 115 1.84 -3.40 1.05
N THR A 116 1.91 -2.29 0.33
CA THR A 116 1.15 -2.04 -0.89
C THR A 116 1.99 -1.34 -1.94
N GLY A 117 1.66 -1.58 -3.23
CA GLY A 117 2.37 -0.96 -4.35
C GLY A 117 3.87 -1.27 -4.34
N HIS A 118 4.68 -0.28 -4.69
CA HIS A 118 6.14 -0.42 -4.78
C HIS A 118 6.81 -0.87 -3.49
N LEU A 119 6.26 -0.53 -2.32
CA LEU A 119 6.83 -0.88 -1.03
C LEU A 119 6.80 -2.38 -0.73
N VAL A 120 6.03 -3.17 -1.50
CA VAL A 120 6.05 -4.64 -1.36
C VAL A 120 7.44 -5.21 -1.71
N TRP A 121 8.11 -4.67 -2.72
CA TRP A 121 9.48 -5.09 -3.06
C TRP A 121 10.47 -4.74 -1.94
N GLU A 122 10.41 -3.55 -1.42
CA GLU A 122 11.23 -3.12 -0.27
C GLU A 122 10.97 -3.99 0.97
N ALA A 123 9.72 -4.36 1.19
CA ALA A 123 9.34 -5.24 2.30
C ALA A 123 9.86 -6.67 2.13
N ILE A 124 9.95 -7.20 0.90
CA ILE A 124 10.58 -8.50 0.62
C ILE A 124 12.08 -8.45 0.99
N GLN A 125 12.79 -7.40 0.57
CA GLN A 125 14.21 -7.23 0.88
C GLN A 125 14.43 -7.08 2.40
N ALA A 126 13.59 -6.30 3.07
CA ALA A 126 13.62 -6.15 4.52
C ALA A 126 13.39 -7.47 5.26
N ALA A 127 12.40 -8.28 4.81
CA ALA A 127 12.13 -9.59 5.39
C ALA A 127 13.31 -10.56 5.23
N GLN A 128 14.00 -10.53 4.09
CA GLN A 128 15.22 -11.34 3.88
C GLN A 128 16.36 -10.92 4.81
N THR A 129 16.56 -9.62 5.02
CA THR A 129 17.56 -9.10 5.96
C THR A 129 17.22 -9.50 7.40
N LEU A 130 15.96 -9.33 7.82
CA LEU A 130 15.49 -9.69 9.16
C LEU A 130 15.58 -11.18 9.43
N GLN A 131 15.34 -12.03 8.43
CA GLN A 131 15.48 -13.48 8.55
C GLN A 131 16.93 -13.89 8.89
N GLN A 132 17.92 -13.20 8.31
CA GLN A 132 19.34 -13.45 8.65
C GLN A 132 19.67 -13.06 10.11
N GLU A 133 18.88 -12.19 10.70
CA GLU A 133 18.98 -11.79 12.11
C GLU A 133 18.09 -12.64 13.03
N GLY A 134 17.39 -13.67 12.50
CA GLY A 134 16.52 -14.57 13.26
C GLY A 134 15.13 -14.01 13.55
N ILE A 135 14.69 -12.97 12.82
CA ILE A 135 13.35 -12.37 12.93
C ILE A 135 12.51 -12.84 11.74
N TYR A 136 11.42 -13.54 12.02
CA TYR A 136 10.55 -14.17 11.03
C TYR A 136 9.32 -13.31 10.73
N VAL A 137 9.38 -12.60 9.63
CA VAL A 137 8.34 -11.67 9.16
C VAL A 137 7.23 -12.42 8.44
N GLU A 138 5.97 -12.17 8.81
CA GLU A 138 4.83 -12.45 7.95
C GLU A 138 4.61 -11.26 7.02
N LEU A 139 4.81 -11.44 5.71
CA LEU A 139 4.62 -10.39 4.72
C LEU A 139 3.33 -10.60 3.95
N ILE A 140 2.45 -9.61 4.02
CA ILE A 140 1.17 -9.59 3.33
C ILE A 140 1.08 -8.37 2.41
N ASN A 141 0.90 -8.64 1.13
CA ASN A 141 0.60 -7.62 0.13
C ASN A 141 -0.89 -7.27 0.17
N ILE A 142 -1.20 -6.02 0.51
CA ILE A 142 -2.54 -5.45 0.47
C ILE A 142 -2.72 -4.72 -0.87
N HIS A 143 -2.93 -5.46 -1.93
CA HIS A 143 -3.18 -4.87 -3.25
C HIS A 143 -4.57 -4.21 -3.34
N THR A 144 -5.56 -4.69 -2.59
CA THR A 144 -6.87 -4.04 -2.47
C THR A 144 -6.97 -3.32 -1.12
N ILE A 145 -6.91 -1.99 -1.16
CA ILE A 145 -6.98 -1.16 0.05
C ILE A 145 -8.43 -0.99 0.50
N LYS A 146 -9.35 -0.91 -0.48
CA LYS A 146 -10.79 -0.86 -0.22
C LYS A 146 -11.56 -1.68 -1.25
N PRO A 147 -12.35 -2.68 -0.81
CA PRO A 147 -12.50 -3.13 0.57
C PRO A 147 -11.23 -3.80 1.10
N LEU A 148 -10.90 -3.58 2.37
CA LEU A 148 -9.78 -4.25 3.03
C LEU A 148 -10.14 -5.70 3.36
N ASP A 149 -9.20 -6.63 3.23
CA ASP A 149 -9.33 -7.99 3.78
C ASP A 149 -9.12 -7.97 5.31
N GLU A 150 -10.15 -7.49 6.03
CA GLU A 150 -10.10 -7.35 7.49
C GLU A 150 -9.77 -8.66 8.20
N LYS A 151 -10.28 -9.79 7.66
CA LYS A 151 -10.03 -11.12 8.21
C LYS A 151 -8.55 -11.47 8.15
N ALA A 152 -7.92 -11.32 6.98
CA ALA A 152 -6.49 -11.61 6.83
C ALA A 152 -5.62 -10.72 7.73
N VAL A 153 -5.99 -9.44 7.88
CA VAL A 153 -5.29 -8.51 8.78
C VAL A 153 -5.39 -8.97 10.23
N ILE A 154 -6.60 -9.26 10.73
CA ILE A 154 -6.82 -9.65 12.13
C ILE A 154 -6.15 -10.98 12.44
N GLU A 155 -6.28 -11.99 11.57
CA GLU A 155 -5.66 -13.33 11.75
C GLU A 155 -4.14 -13.24 11.82
N SER A 156 -3.52 -12.45 10.95
CA SER A 156 -2.08 -12.27 10.95
C SER A 156 -1.59 -11.57 12.22
N VAL A 157 -2.26 -10.49 12.62
CA VAL A 157 -1.85 -9.73 13.81
C VAL A 157 -2.11 -10.51 15.11
N ALA A 158 -3.18 -11.27 15.18
CA ALA A 158 -3.42 -12.18 16.32
C ALA A 158 -2.29 -13.21 16.52
N LYS A 159 -1.63 -13.61 15.42
CA LYS A 159 -0.47 -14.52 15.45
C LYS A 159 0.82 -13.79 15.85
N THR A 160 1.09 -12.65 15.24
CA THR A 160 2.39 -11.98 15.32
C THR A 160 2.48 -10.90 16.40
N GLY A 161 1.39 -10.29 16.79
CA GLY A 161 1.28 -9.31 17.88
C GLY A 161 1.98 -7.96 17.66
N ALA A 162 2.58 -7.72 16.48
CA ALA A 162 3.26 -6.46 16.14
C ALA A 162 3.16 -6.20 14.63
N VAL A 163 3.06 -4.94 14.23
CA VAL A 163 2.74 -4.55 12.84
C VAL A 163 3.64 -3.43 12.33
N VAL A 164 4.07 -3.56 11.08
CA VAL A 164 4.60 -2.47 10.27
C VAL A 164 3.73 -2.32 9.02
N CYS A 165 3.29 -1.10 8.72
CA CYS A 165 2.60 -0.78 7.47
C CYS A 165 3.55 0.00 6.55
N ALA A 166 3.71 -0.46 5.30
CA ALA A 166 4.62 0.14 4.33
C ALA A 166 3.87 0.56 3.06
N GLU A 167 3.90 1.86 2.76
CA GLU A 167 3.20 2.46 1.62
C GLU A 167 3.90 3.72 1.12
N GLU A 168 3.84 3.95 -0.17
CA GLU A 168 4.31 5.18 -0.82
C GLU A 168 3.16 6.20 -0.86
N HIS A 169 2.80 6.71 0.30
CA HIS A 169 1.67 7.61 0.54
C HIS A 169 1.89 8.36 1.86
N LEU A 170 1.12 9.41 2.13
CA LEU A 170 1.06 10.02 3.46
C LEU A 170 0.51 9.02 4.48
N ILE A 171 0.92 9.14 5.74
CA ILE A 171 0.34 8.36 6.86
C ILE A 171 -1.16 8.62 6.91
N ALA A 172 -1.54 9.90 6.89
CA ALA A 172 -2.95 10.32 6.93
C ALA A 172 -3.73 9.81 5.71
N GLY A 173 -4.79 9.09 5.96
CA GLY A 173 -5.66 8.52 4.93
C GLY A 173 -5.11 7.27 4.22
N GLY A 174 -3.87 6.84 4.48
CA GLY A 174 -3.23 5.70 3.85
C GLY A 174 -3.67 4.34 4.38
N LEU A 175 -2.95 3.30 3.92
CA LEU A 175 -3.12 1.91 4.37
C LEU A 175 -2.82 1.78 5.87
N GLY A 176 -1.75 2.43 6.34
CA GLY A 176 -1.31 2.30 7.73
C GLY A 176 -2.38 2.77 8.71
N GLU A 177 -2.97 3.93 8.47
CA GLU A 177 -4.06 4.45 9.30
C GLU A 177 -5.32 3.57 9.23
N LEU A 178 -5.64 3.00 8.06
CA LEU A 178 -6.74 2.06 7.89
C LEU A 178 -6.54 0.81 8.74
N VAL A 179 -5.35 0.21 8.67
CA VAL A 179 -4.99 -0.97 9.47
C VAL A 179 -5.00 -0.64 10.96
N ALA A 180 -4.38 0.46 11.38
CA ALA A 180 -4.37 0.88 12.78
C ALA A 180 -5.80 1.08 13.33
N GLY A 181 -6.69 1.71 12.56
CA GLY A 181 -8.10 1.88 12.92
C GLY A 181 -8.88 0.57 13.01
N LEU A 182 -8.57 -0.42 12.18
CA LEU A 182 -9.15 -1.76 12.27
C LEU A 182 -8.66 -2.47 13.54
N LEU A 183 -7.36 -2.44 13.79
CA LEU A 183 -6.74 -3.10 14.93
C LEU A 183 -7.21 -2.53 16.26
N ALA A 184 -7.33 -1.22 16.37
CA ALA A 184 -7.83 -0.57 17.58
C ALA A 184 -9.21 -1.08 18.01
N ARG A 185 -10.05 -1.51 17.07
CA ARG A 185 -11.40 -2.00 17.34
C ARG A 185 -11.48 -3.53 17.56
N ASN A 186 -10.53 -4.30 17.03
CA ASN A 186 -10.66 -5.75 16.97
C ASN A 186 -9.52 -6.53 17.64
N CYS A 187 -8.27 -6.09 17.46
CA CYS A 187 -7.06 -6.78 17.91
C CYS A 187 -5.93 -5.76 18.16
N PRO A 188 -6.00 -4.96 19.25
CA PRO A 188 -5.02 -3.92 19.52
C PRO A 188 -3.58 -4.47 19.56
N ALA A 189 -2.69 -3.87 18.79
CA ALA A 189 -1.28 -4.21 18.70
C ALA A 189 -0.44 -2.95 18.40
N PRO A 190 0.85 -2.92 18.75
CA PRO A 190 1.73 -1.84 18.35
C PRO A 190 1.89 -1.81 16.84
N VAL A 191 1.80 -0.61 16.26
CA VAL A 191 1.96 -0.35 14.82
C VAL A 191 3.07 0.68 14.61
N GLU A 192 3.93 0.45 13.63
CA GLU A 192 4.85 1.43 13.05
C GLU A 192 4.52 1.65 11.58
N PHE A 193 4.83 2.85 11.10
CA PHE A 193 4.53 3.25 9.72
C PHE A 193 5.83 3.51 8.96
N VAL A 194 5.91 2.99 7.74
CA VAL A 194 6.89 3.34 6.72
C VAL A 194 6.11 4.01 5.60
N SER A 195 5.95 5.30 5.73
CA SER A 195 5.11 6.17 4.90
C SER A 195 5.70 7.57 4.93
N VAL A 196 5.25 8.44 4.04
CA VAL A 196 5.64 9.86 4.10
C VAL A 196 4.89 10.52 5.26
N ASP A 197 5.63 11.21 6.12
CA ASP A 197 5.04 12.02 7.18
C ASP A 197 4.42 13.30 6.59
N ASP A 198 3.80 14.12 7.41
CA ASP A 198 3.05 15.33 7.01
C ASP A 198 3.96 16.38 6.32
N GLN A 199 4.38 16.08 5.09
CA GLN A 199 5.23 16.93 4.26
C GLN A 199 5.03 16.67 2.78
N PHE A 200 5.21 17.71 1.96
CA PHE A 200 5.27 17.59 0.51
C PHE A 200 6.57 16.92 0.05
N GLY A 201 6.54 16.37 -1.15
CA GLY A 201 7.73 15.84 -1.80
C GLY A 201 8.67 16.93 -2.31
N GLN A 202 9.69 16.52 -3.05
CA GLN A 202 10.64 17.39 -3.74
C GLN A 202 11.19 16.72 -4.99
N SER A 203 11.93 17.46 -5.82
CA SER A 203 12.61 16.91 -6.99
C SER A 203 13.81 16.06 -6.58
N GLY A 204 13.99 14.96 -7.28
CA GLY A 204 15.09 14.02 -7.08
C GLY A 204 14.87 12.76 -7.91
N THR A 205 15.86 11.89 -8.01
CA THR A 205 15.64 10.58 -8.61
C THR A 205 14.77 9.71 -7.69
N PRO A 206 13.99 8.77 -8.24
CA PRO A 206 13.17 7.87 -7.40
C PRO A 206 13.95 7.21 -6.25
N ALA A 207 15.17 6.72 -6.51
CA ALA A 207 15.99 6.06 -5.49
C ALA A 207 16.44 7.02 -4.37
N GLU A 208 16.84 8.25 -4.72
CA GLU A 208 17.19 9.27 -3.73
C GLU A 208 15.99 9.66 -2.87
N LEU A 209 14.82 9.82 -3.49
CA LEU A 209 13.59 10.18 -2.78
C LEU A 209 13.13 9.04 -1.84
N MET A 210 13.15 7.79 -2.30
CA MET A 210 12.84 6.64 -1.44
C MET A 210 13.70 6.63 -0.18
N LYS A 211 15.01 6.83 -0.33
CA LYS A 211 15.94 6.90 0.79
C LYS A 211 15.71 8.12 1.68
N LEU A 212 15.52 9.30 1.08
CA LEU A 212 15.32 10.56 1.82
C LEU A 212 14.07 10.53 2.69
N TYR A 213 12.99 9.96 2.17
CA TYR A 213 11.69 9.87 2.86
C TYR A 213 11.55 8.58 3.69
N GLY A 214 12.60 7.77 3.78
CA GLY A 214 12.60 6.57 4.62
C GLY A 214 11.64 5.48 4.12
N LEU A 215 11.48 5.34 2.81
CA LEU A 215 10.60 4.37 2.15
C LEU A 215 11.35 3.14 1.61
N ASP A 216 12.58 2.93 2.04
CA ASP A 216 13.46 1.84 1.63
C ASP A 216 13.39 0.64 2.60
N SER A 217 14.03 -0.46 2.20
CA SER A 217 14.09 -1.69 3.00
C SER A 217 14.81 -1.49 4.34
N GLU A 218 15.82 -0.61 4.41
CA GLU A 218 16.52 -0.30 5.67
C GLU A 218 15.57 0.37 6.69
N SER A 219 14.72 1.26 6.23
CA SER A 219 13.73 1.94 7.05
C SER A 219 12.66 0.97 7.56
N ILE A 220 12.25 0.00 6.73
CA ILE A 220 11.36 -1.08 7.14
C ILE A 220 12.01 -1.93 8.23
N VAL A 221 13.29 -2.33 8.07
CA VAL A 221 14.04 -3.08 9.10
C VAL A 221 14.09 -2.32 10.43
N LYS A 222 14.38 -1.03 10.39
CA LYS A 222 14.38 -0.17 11.60
C LYS A 222 13.00 -0.14 12.27
N SER A 223 11.95 0.01 11.49
CA SER A 223 10.56 0.04 11.99
C SER A 223 10.14 -1.29 12.60
N VAL A 224 10.56 -2.43 12.01
CA VAL A 224 10.34 -3.75 12.58
C VAL A 224 11.03 -3.88 13.94
N LYS A 225 12.31 -3.52 14.05
CA LYS A 225 13.03 -3.58 15.34
C LYS A 225 12.39 -2.66 16.39
N LYS A 226 11.94 -1.49 15.96
CA LYS A 226 11.24 -0.53 16.84
C LYS A 226 9.90 -1.10 17.34
N VAL A 227 9.07 -1.65 16.46
CA VAL A 227 7.77 -2.20 16.88
C VAL A 227 7.91 -3.42 17.79
N LEU A 228 8.90 -4.27 17.54
CA LEU A 228 9.17 -5.43 18.38
C LEU A 228 9.62 -5.04 19.79
N SER A 229 10.32 -3.91 19.97
CA SER A 229 10.67 -3.40 21.29
C SER A 229 9.47 -2.86 22.08
N ARG A 230 8.31 -2.71 21.45
CA ARG A 230 7.04 -2.27 22.04
C ARG A 230 6.04 -3.40 22.25
N LYS A 231 6.39 -4.61 21.80
CA LYS A 231 5.60 -5.82 21.97
C LYS A 231 5.76 -6.39 23.38
#